data_af09822d98578c02ab4f80d3b7fecf6e
#
_entry.id   af09822d98578c02ab4f80d3b7fecf6e
#
_cell.length_a   1.000
_cell.length_b   1.000
_cell.length_c   1.000
_cell.angle_alpha   90.00
_cell.angle_beta   90.00
_cell.angle_gamma   90.00
#
_symmetry.space_group_name_H-M   'P 1'
#
loop_
_entity.id
_entity.type
_entity.pdbx_description
1 polymer ?
#
loop_
_entity_poly.entity_id
_entity_poly.type
_entity_poly.pdbx_seq_one_letter_code
_entity_poly.pdbx_strand_id
1 'polypeptide(L)'
;MDEEAIWKVLTQPVTVLTGKQREQVRVLARPDADCKDYVGVVTCASQAVHVLERGDTWTLIEAYSSSEEGSAVKVFAEQFQGYVRTDRLKEEEVDQTYGIVIDKLQQRLYVFKEGKLFTTMLCSTGFAKNKEHLFHETPAGEFLMVSWVGGFQAETLWCAYGIRINSGILVHEVPSREETDRNGQTFTSYARCERYLGEKASHGCIRVQRQLTPEGVNAKWLWDNLHRKPYTKVIIWDDLDRELTYPSDDLLLYYNPKGGTNYHSQPTCSLVKDKYEPMTSFTYGELDEKPYSKLSPCPGCAPQGRREKIDELNEKSRKH
;
A
#
# COMPACT_ATOMS: atom_id res chain seq x y z
N MET A 1 -2.59 -15.07 8.56
CA MET A 1 -3.16 -13.71 8.74
C MET A 1 -4.45 -13.86 9.52
N ASP A 2 -4.63 -13.16 10.62
CA ASP A 2 -5.87 -13.16 11.42
C ASP A 2 -6.86 -12.17 10.80
N GLU A 3 -7.77 -12.68 9.98
CA GLU A 3 -8.74 -11.85 9.24
C GLU A 3 -9.72 -11.13 10.18
N GLU A 4 -10.14 -11.79 11.26
CA GLU A 4 -11.10 -11.23 12.22
C GLU A 4 -10.47 -10.02 12.97
N ALA A 5 -9.25 -10.19 13.46
CA ALA A 5 -8.52 -9.12 14.14
C ALA A 5 -8.28 -7.92 13.21
N ILE A 6 -7.88 -8.17 11.97
CA ILE A 6 -7.66 -7.12 10.96
C ILE A 6 -8.97 -6.41 10.64
N TRP A 7 -10.04 -7.15 10.39
CA TRP A 7 -11.34 -6.57 10.08
C TRP A 7 -11.89 -5.69 11.21
N LYS A 8 -11.72 -6.13 12.44
CA LYS A 8 -12.08 -5.34 13.60
C LYS A 8 -11.39 -3.98 13.62
N VAL A 9 -10.09 -3.93 13.28
CA VAL A 9 -9.35 -2.65 13.20
C VAL A 9 -9.76 -1.82 11.99
N LEU A 10 -10.00 -2.46 10.84
CA LEU A 10 -10.42 -1.79 9.61
C LEU A 10 -11.77 -1.08 9.74
N THR A 11 -12.67 -1.61 10.58
CA THR A 11 -14.04 -1.09 10.77
C THR A 11 -14.21 -0.19 12.00
N GLN A 12 -13.16 -0.01 12.81
CA GLN A 12 -13.19 0.95 13.91
C GLN A 12 -13.14 2.38 13.36
N PRO A 13 -13.94 3.32 13.91
CA PRO A 13 -13.83 4.73 13.64
C PRO A 13 -12.40 5.24 13.86
N VAL A 14 -12.05 6.31 13.20
CA VAL A 14 -10.72 6.94 13.33
C VAL A 14 -10.82 8.37 13.83
N THR A 15 -9.85 8.78 14.62
CA THR A 15 -9.70 10.20 14.99
C THR A 15 -8.82 10.89 13.97
N VAL A 16 -9.30 11.97 13.36
CA VAL A 16 -8.56 12.81 12.42
C VAL A 16 -8.50 14.26 12.89
N LEU A 17 -7.57 15.04 12.35
CA LEU A 17 -7.55 16.49 12.53
C LEU A 17 -8.51 17.16 11.54
N THR A 18 -9.34 18.08 12.04
CA THR A 18 -10.22 18.91 11.21
C THR A 18 -9.41 19.88 10.37
N GLY A 19 -9.80 20.07 9.11
CA GLY A 19 -9.14 20.97 8.18
C GLY A 19 -9.46 20.61 6.74
N LYS A 20 -8.83 21.33 5.81
CA LYS A 20 -8.96 21.01 4.37
C LYS A 20 -8.16 19.72 4.07
N GLN A 21 -8.64 18.95 3.11
CA GLN A 21 -7.85 17.85 2.56
C GLN A 21 -6.51 18.42 2.06
N ARG A 22 -5.39 17.74 2.37
CA ARG A 22 -4.00 18.17 2.13
C ARG A 22 -3.47 19.27 3.08
N GLU A 23 -4.31 19.91 3.90
CA GLU A 23 -3.81 20.78 4.97
C GLU A 23 -2.97 19.95 5.93
N GLN A 24 -1.79 20.44 6.26
CA GLN A 24 -0.89 19.80 7.19
C GLN A 24 -0.83 20.63 8.49
N VAL A 25 -0.89 19.93 9.61
CA VAL A 25 -0.79 20.50 10.95
C VAL A 25 0.48 20.06 11.61
N ARG A 26 1.25 21.01 12.14
CA ARG A 26 2.42 20.74 12.97
C ARG A 26 1.98 20.25 14.33
N VAL A 27 2.56 19.15 14.77
CA VAL A 27 2.32 18.56 16.08
C VAL A 27 3.42 19.03 17.02
N LEU A 28 3.03 19.68 18.12
CA LEU A 28 3.94 20.40 19.00
C LEU A 28 4.62 19.44 19.98
N ALA A 29 5.85 19.75 20.36
CA ALA A 29 6.62 19.01 21.35
C ALA A 29 6.06 19.21 22.78
N ARG A 30 5.31 20.30 23.04
CA ARG A 30 4.72 20.66 24.34
C ARG A 30 3.32 21.24 24.16
N PRO A 31 2.43 21.10 25.15
CA PRO A 31 1.05 21.62 25.12
C PRO A 31 1.01 23.14 25.41
N ASP A 32 1.63 23.92 24.54
CA ASP A 32 1.80 25.36 24.70
C ASP A 32 1.61 26.07 23.36
N ALA A 33 0.76 27.09 23.31
CA ALA A 33 0.47 27.86 22.09
C ALA A 33 1.70 28.64 21.57
N ASP A 34 2.62 29.01 22.44
CA ASP A 34 3.86 29.68 22.11
C ASP A 34 5.01 28.73 21.74
N CYS A 35 4.79 27.42 21.83
CA CYS A 35 5.76 26.39 21.46
C CYS A 35 6.05 26.47 19.96
N LYS A 36 7.32 26.67 19.63
CA LYS A 36 7.82 26.67 18.23
C LYS A 36 8.38 25.34 17.80
N ASP A 37 8.64 24.46 18.77
CA ASP A 37 9.20 23.14 18.52
C ASP A 37 8.08 22.18 18.16
N TYR A 38 8.22 21.50 17.05
CA TYR A 38 7.28 20.48 16.62
C TYR A 38 7.99 19.18 16.26
N VAL A 39 7.35 18.07 16.54
CA VAL A 39 7.90 16.71 16.46
C VAL A 39 7.47 15.96 15.21
N GLY A 40 6.43 16.41 14.54
CA GLY A 40 5.92 15.79 13.33
C GLY A 40 4.84 16.63 12.66
N VAL A 41 4.33 16.12 11.55
CA VAL A 41 3.27 16.75 10.76
C VAL A 41 2.18 15.73 10.46
N VAL A 42 0.92 16.09 10.61
CA VAL A 42 -0.25 15.26 10.31
C VAL A 42 -1.10 15.94 9.24
N THR A 43 -1.56 15.15 8.29
CA THR A 43 -2.48 15.63 7.24
C THR A 43 -3.93 15.59 7.73
N CYS A 44 -4.63 16.73 7.63
CA CYS A 44 -6.03 16.84 8.02
C CYS A 44 -6.97 15.95 7.20
N ALA A 45 -8.06 15.53 7.82
CA ALA A 45 -9.22 14.84 7.24
C ALA A 45 -8.95 13.45 6.65
N SER A 46 -7.68 13.05 6.49
CA SER A 46 -7.35 11.75 5.87
C SER A 46 -6.40 10.88 6.69
N GLN A 47 -5.54 11.47 7.49
CA GLN A 47 -4.61 10.72 8.34
C GLN A 47 -5.18 10.56 9.74
N ALA A 48 -5.31 9.32 10.20
CA ALA A 48 -5.71 9.03 11.57
C ALA A 48 -4.57 9.30 12.56
N VAL A 49 -4.96 9.66 13.77
CA VAL A 49 -4.09 9.83 14.93
C VAL A 49 -4.59 8.99 16.08
N HIS A 50 -3.68 8.40 16.84
CA HIS A 50 -4.03 7.70 18.07
C HIS A 50 -3.99 8.67 19.25
N VAL A 51 -5.11 8.82 19.94
CA VAL A 51 -5.21 9.66 21.14
C VAL A 51 -4.63 8.89 22.33
N LEU A 52 -3.53 9.39 22.90
CA LEU A 52 -2.88 8.80 24.08
C LEU A 52 -3.42 9.42 25.37
N GLU A 53 -3.53 10.76 25.42
CA GLU A 53 -4.04 11.47 26.58
C GLU A 53 -4.85 12.68 26.12
N ARG A 54 -6.14 12.68 26.41
CA ARG A 54 -7.06 13.78 26.03
C ARG A 54 -7.16 14.79 27.16
N GLY A 55 -6.72 16.02 26.90
CA GLY A 55 -6.95 17.17 27.78
C GLY A 55 -7.99 18.15 27.22
N ASP A 56 -8.37 19.15 28.00
CA ASP A 56 -9.37 20.14 27.60
C ASP A 56 -8.93 21.02 26.43
N THR A 57 -7.68 21.45 26.43
CA THR A 57 -7.12 22.36 25.41
C THR A 57 -6.17 21.64 24.46
N TRP A 58 -5.36 20.74 24.98
CA TRP A 58 -4.33 20.00 24.26
C TRP A 58 -4.50 18.52 24.48
N THR A 59 -4.31 17.76 23.42
CA THR A 59 -4.35 16.28 23.44
C THR A 59 -3.01 15.74 22.97
N LEU A 60 -2.44 14.81 23.72
CA LEU A 60 -1.28 14.02 23.31
C LEU A 60 -1.73 12.96 22.30
N ILE A 61 -1.11 12.95 21.15
CA ILE A 61 -1.38 11.99 20.07
C ILE A 61 -0.13 11.26 19.66
N GLU A 62 -0.32 10.12 19.01
CA GLU A 62 0.69 9.37 18.27
C GLU A 62 0.29 9.23 16.81
N ALA A 63 1.25 9.39 15.90
CA ALA A 63 1.06 9.22 14.46
C ALA A 63 2.40 9.03 13.73
N TYR A 64 2.35 8.69 12.44
CA TYR A 64 3.51 8.78 11.54
C TYR A 64 3.55 10.16 10.89
N SER A 65 4.75 10.74 10.77
CA SER A 65 4.90 12.07 10.19
C SER A 65 4.68 12.07 8.68
N SER A 66 3.83 12.98 8.20
CA SER A 66 3.53 13.23 6.79
C SER A 66 4.23 14.48 6.25
N SER A 67 5.35 14.89 6.84
CA SER A 67 6.08 16.06 6.35
C SER A 67 6.52 15.88 4.90
N GLU A 68 6.51 16.99 4.15
CA GLU A 68 6.90 17.03 2.74
C GLU A 68 8.32 17.58 2.58
N GLU A 69 8.86 17.41 1.36
CA GLU A 69 10.13 18.01 0.97
C GLU A 69 10.14 19.53 1.24
N GLY A 70 11.23 20.05 1.80
CA GLY A 70 11.34 21.45 2.21
C GLY A 70 10.68 21.76 3.56
N SER A 71 10.04 20.80 4.22
CA SER A 71 9.55 20.92 5.58
C SER A 71 10.72 21.10 6.56
N ALA A 72 10.53 21.92 7.60
CA ALA A 72 11.49 22.04 8.68
C ALA A 72 11.50 20.79 9.60
N VAL A 73 10.54 19.87 9.47
CA VAL A 73 10.49 18.60 10.19
C VAL A 73 11.44 17.62 9.56
N LYS A 74 12.46 17.21 10.31
CA LYS A 74 13.43 16.20 9.87
C LYS A 74 12.89 14.76 9.98
N VAL A 75 11.81 14.58 10.75
CA VAL A 75 11.12 13.29 10.96
C VAL A 75 10.08 13.11 9.88
N PHE A 76 10.33 12.21 8.94
CA PHE A 76 9.40 11.87 7.87
C PHE A 76 9.18 10.36 7.84
N ALA A 77 7.93 9.94 7.69
CA ALA A 77 7.51 8.54 7.74
C ALA A 77 7.93 7.78 9.02
N GLU A 78 8.31 8.49 10.07
CA GLU A 78 8.64 7.95 11.38
C GLU A 78 7.48 8.19 12.36
N GLN A 79 7.30 7.28 13.31
CA GLN A 79 6.33 7.42 14.38
C GLN A 79 6.81 8.46 15.38
N PHE A 80 5.89 9.28 15.86
CA PHE A 80 6.15 10.31 16.86
C PHE A 80 4.97 10.48 17.83
N GLN A 81 5.23 11.09 18.98
CA GLN A 81 4.23 11.54 19.92
C GLN A 81 4.34 13.05 20.15
N GLY A 82 3.21 13.72 20.28
CA GLY A 82 3.18 15.17 20.51
C GLY A 82 1.76 15.72 20.65
N TYR A 83 1.65 17.02 20.74
CA TYR A 83 0.43 17.69 21.15
C TYR A 83 -0.25 18.43 19.99
N VAL A 84 -1.57 18.25 19.91
CA VAL A 84 -2.46 19.02 19.03
C VAL A 84 -3.56 19.68 19.84
N ARG A 85 -4.21 20.70 19.28
CA ARG A 85 -5.40 21.30 19.87
C ARG A 85 -6.54 20.29 19.94
N THR A 86 -7.14 20.11 21.11
CA THR A 86 -8.25 19.17 21.33
C THR A 86 -9.45 19.48 20.46
N ASP A 87 -9.74 20.78 20.23
CA ASP A 87 -10.82 21.25 19.36
C ASP A 87 -10.62 20.96 17.86
N ARG A 88 -9.43 20.53 17.45
CA ARG A 88 -9.12 20.07 16.09
C ARG A 88 -9.41 18.60 15.88
N LEU A 89 -9.66 17.82 16.92
CA LEU A 89 -9.89 16.38 16.80
C LEU A 89 -11.35 16.09 16.47
N LYS A 90 -11.54 15.21 15.51
CA LYS A 90 -12.84 14.70 15.07
C LYS A 90 -12.79 13.20 14.88
N GLU A 91 -13.83 12.51 15.35
CA GLU A 91 -14.04 11.10 15.01
C GLU A 91 -14.76 10.98 13.66
N GLU A 92 -14.30 10.09 12.82
CA GLU A 92 -14.87 9.77 11.50
C GLU A 92 -15.23 8.29 11.44
N GLU A 93 -16.48 8.03 11.05
CA GLU A 93 -16.93 6.68 10.72
C GLU A 93 -16.30 6.20 9.42
N VAL A 94 -16.05 4.88 9.34
CA VAL A 94 -15.43 4.24 8.19
C VAL A 94 -16.36 3.25 7.50
N ASP A 95 -16.06 2.92 6.26
CA ASP A 95 -16.78 1.92 5.47
C ASP A 95 -16.80 0.57 6.20
N GLN A 96 -17.98 -0.01 6.33
CA GLN A 96 -18.21 -1.31 6.98
C GLN A 96 -18.27 -2.47 5.96
N THR A 97 -18.08 -2.19 4.67
CA THR A 97 -18.10 -3.19 3.59
C THR A 97 -16.70 -3.52 3.12
N TYR A 98 -15.85 -2.50 2.95
CA TYR A 98 -14.48 -2.65 2.45
C TYR A 98 -13.45 -2.01 3.37
N GLY A 99 -12.29 -2.63 3.45
CA GLY A 99 -11.10 -2.09 4.08
C GLY A 99 -9.85 -2.53 3.33
N ILE A 100 -8.78 -1.76 3.44
CA ILE A 100 -7.52 -2.04 2.75
C ILE A 100 -6.37 -2.12 3.74
N VAL A 101 -5.51 -3.12 3.53
CA VAL A 101 -4.20 -3.19 4.17
C VAL A 101 -3.12 -3.15 3.09
N ILE A 102 -2.11 -2.32 3.28
CA ILE A 102 -0.92 -2.23 2.43
C ILE A 102 0.27 -2.68 3.25
N ASP A 103 0.93 -3.72 2.82
CA ASP A 103 2.12 -4.27 3.47
C ASP A 103 3.38 -3.75 2.75
N LYS A 104 4.09 -2.82 3.39
CA LYS A 104 5.34 -2.24 2.86
C LYS A 104 6.47 -3.27 2.75
N LEU A 105 6.49 -4.29 3.60
CA LEU A 105 7.53 -5.33 3.56
C LEU A 105 7.32 -6.28 2.38
N GLN A 106 6.09 -6.74 2.19
CA GLN A 106 5.75 -7.68 1.11
C GLN A 106 5.39 -7.01 -0.22
N GLN A 107 5.21 -5.68 -0.22
CA GLN A 107 4.73 -4.90 -1.38
C GLN A 107 3.41 -5.46 -1.93
N ARG A 108 2.45 -5.68 -1.02
CA ARG A 108 1.13 -6.21 -1.30
C ARG A 108 0.04 -5.30 -0.78
N LEU A 109 -1.05 -5.23 -1.52
CA LEU A 109 -2.29 -4.60 -1.14
C LEU A 109 -3.34 -5.69 -0.97
N TYR A 110 -3.92 -5.77 0.22
CA TYR A 110 -4.99 -6.70 0.58
C TYR A 110 -6.30 -5.93 0.63
N VAL A 111 -7.29 -6.39 -0.11
CA VAL A 111 -8.66 -5.89 -0.03
C VAL A 111 -9.47 -6.83 0.86
N PHE A 112 -10.00 -6.30 1.93
CA PHE A 112 -10.96 -6.99 2.80
C PHE A 112 -12.37 -6.59 2.44
N LYS A 113 -13.29 -7.54 2.47
CA LYS A 113 -14.71 -7.34 2.26
C LYS A 113 -15.49 -8.11 3.32
N GLU A 114 -16.37 -7.42 4.07
CA GLU A 114 -17.29 -8.03 5.02
C GLU A 114 -16.65 -9.08 5.94
N GLY A 115 -15.47 -8.75 6.49
CA GLY A 115 -14.77 -9.59 7.44
C GLY A 115 -13.80 -10.61 6.84
N LYS A 116 -13.68 -10.71 5.53
CA LYS A 116 -12.83 -11.68 4.85
C LYS A 116 -11.82 -11.03 3.92
N LEU A 117 -10.67 -11.67 3.77
CA LEU A 117 -9.74 -11.33 2.70
C LEU A 117 -10.41 -11.62 1.35
N PHE A 118 -10.72 -10.57 0.61
CA PHE A 118 -11.38 -10.69 -0.70
C PHE A 118 -10.36 -10.95 -1.80
N THR A 119 -9.24 -10.20 -1.83
CA THR A 119 -8.19 -10.40 -2.83
C THR A 119 -6.84 -9.84 -2.37
N THR A 120 -5.79 -10.31 -3.00
CA THR A 120 -4.41 -9.83 -2.82
C THR A 120 -3.87 -9.31 -4.15
N MET A 121 -3.27 -8.12 -4.12
CA MET A 121 -2.71 -7.46 -5.30
C MET A 121 -1.23 -7.14 -5.07
N LEU A 122 -0.44 -7.14 -6.14
CA LEU A 122 0.89 -6.53 -6.09
C LEU A 122 0.77 -5.00 -6.05
N CYS A 123 1.60 -4.38 -5.24
CA CYS A 123 1.75 -2.93 -5.24
C CYS A 123 3.24 -2.53 -5.20
N SER A 124 3.51 -1.26 -5.37
CA SER A 124 4.82 -0.64 -5.14
C SER A 124 4.63 0.63 -4.34
N THR A 125 5.24 0.67 -3.17
CA THR A 125 5.26 1.84 -2.30
C THR A 125 6.48 2.73 -2.59
N GLY A 126 6.63 3.81 -1.86
CA GLY A 126 7.74 4.74 -1.94
C GLY A 126 9.09 4.08 -1.68
N PHE A 127 10.15 4.66 -2.25
CA PHE A 127 11.52 4.24 -1.96
C PHE A 127 11.79 4.25 -0.45
N ALA A 128 12.62 3.33 0.01
CA ALA A 128 13.12 3.37 1.36
C ALA A 128 13.86 4.70 1.62
N LYS A 129 13.60 5.30 2.79
CA LYS A 129 14.21 6.55 3.21
C LYS A 129 15.74 6.41 3.26
N ASN A 130 16.43 7.28 2.54
CA ASN A 130 17.88 7.41 2.56
C ASN A 130 18.27 8.85 2.17
N LYS A 131 19.55 9.15 2.01
CA LYS A 131 20.02 10.50 1.66
C LYS A 131 19.52 11.04 0.33
N GLU A 132 19.22 10.14 -0.63
CA GLU A 132 18.72 10.48 -1.98
C GLU A 132 17.19 10.56 -2.02
N HIS A 133 16.53 9.80 -1.13
CA HIS A 133 15.07 9.62 -1.11
C HIS A 133 14.47 9.96 0.27
N LEU A 134 14.83 11.13 0.82
CA LEU A 134 14.45 11.54 2.18
C LEU A 134 12.93 11.65 2.37
N PHE A 135 12.21 12.07 1.32
CA PHE A 135 10.76 12.34 1.36
C PHE A 135 9.95 11.41 0.44
N HIS A 136 10.53 10.35 -0.07
CA HIS A 136 9.88 9.44 -1.00
C HIS A 136 9.27 8.20 -0.33
N GLU A 137 9.48 8.01 0.96
CA GLU A 137 8.89 6.88 1.68
C GLU A 137 7.37 7.02 1.81
N THR A 138 6.65 5.91 1.70
CA THR A 138 5.24 5.85 2.08
C THR A 138 5.15 5.73 3.60
N PRO A 139 4.56 6.70 4.33
CA PRO A 139 4.41 6.58 5.77
C PRO A 139 3.48 5.43 6.13
N ALA A 140 3.80 4.73 7.22
CA ALA A 140 2.91 3.75 7.83
C ALA A 140 1.76 4.45 8.59
N GLY A 141 0.82 3.67 9.14
CA GLY A 141 -0.30 4.17 9.93
C GLY A 141 -1.65 3.95 9.28
N GLU A 142 -2.65 4.70 9.71
CA GLU A 142 -4.05 4.58 9.31
C GLU A 142 -4.49 5.81 8.52
N PHE A 143 -5.17 5.58 7.41
CA PHE A 143 -5.59 6.63 6.49
C PHE A 143 -7.00 6.37 5.99
N LEU A 144 -7.62 7.42 5.41
CA LEU A 144 -8.91 7.35 4.73
C LEU A 144 -8.76 7.65 3.24
N MET A 145 -9.47 6.93 2.39
CA MET A 145 -9.60 7.25 0.97
C MET A 145 -10.54 8.44 0.78
N VAL A 146 -10.01 9.67 0.75
CA VAL A 146 -10.81 10.89 0.91
C VAL A 146 -11.13 11.64 -0.36
N SER A 147 -10.34 11.50 -1.43
CA SER A 147 -10.64 12.22 -2.67
C SER A 147 -10.21 11.47 -3.94
N TRP A 148 -11.03 11.63 -4.95
CA TRP A 148 -10.88 11.07 -6.29
C TRP A 148 -10.18 12.08 -7.16
N VAL A 149 -8.91 11.82 -7.44
CA VAL A 149 -8.08 12.66 -8.30
C VAL A 149 -8.26 12.27 -9.77
N GLY A 150 -8.54 10.99 -10.02
CA GLY A 150 -8.66 10.45 -11.38
C GLY A 150 -7.31 10.27 -12.06
N GLY A 151 -7.24 10.67 -13.32
CA GLY A 151 -5.98 10.69 -14.06
C GLY A 151 -5.18 11.95 -13.75
N PHE A 152 -3.87 11.81 -13.59
CA PHE A 152 -2.96 12.94 -13.37
C PHE A 152 -1.57 12.67 -13.96
N GLN A 153 -0.89 13.77 -14.28
CA GLN A 153 0.49 13.74 -14.75
C GLN A 153 1.46 13.82 -13.56
N ALA A 154 2.40 12.89 -13.49
CA ALA A 154 3.52 12.94 -12.58
C ALA A 154 4.82 12.95 -13.40
N GLU A 155 5.44 14.11 -13.53
CA GLU A 155 6.57 14.34 -14.44
C GLU A 155 6.21 13.92 -15.89
N THR A 156 6.88 12.87 -16.42
CA THR A 156 6.64 12.32 -17.75
C THR A 156 5.69 11.12 -17.75
N LEU A 157 5.12 10.77 -16.60
CA LEU A 157 4.29 9.59 -16.41
C LEU A 157 2.82 9.98 -16.24
N TRP A 158 1.94 9.21 -16.88
CA TRP A 158 0.50 9.30 -16.66
C TRP A 158 0.06 8.28 -15.61
N CYS A 159 -0.63 8.73 -14.58
CA CYS A 159 -1.17 7.93 -13.49
C CYS A 159 -2.70 7.91 -13.57
N ALA A 160 -3.30 6.75 -13.77
CA ALA A 160 -4.74 6.58 -13.83
C ALA A 160 -5.34 6.15 -12.49
N TYR A 161 -6.63 6.43 -12.27
CA TYR A 161 -7.42 5.96 -11.12
C TYR A 161 -6.87 6.41 -9.75
N GLY A 162 -6.36 7.63 -9.66
CA GLY A 162 -5.75 8.16 -8.43
C GLY A 162 -6.76 8.43 -7.33
N ILE A 163 -6.64 7.74 -6.19
CA ILE A 163 -7.40 7.93 -4.96
C ILE A 163 -6.45 8.45 -3.88
N ARG A 164 -6.73 9.61 -3.31
CA ARG A 164 -5.89 10.22 -2.28
C ARG A 164 -6.14 9.58 -0.92
N ILE A 165 -5.06 9.26 -0.22
CA ILE A 165 -5.09 8.75 1.15
C ILE A 165 -4.35 9.66 2.14
N ASN A 166 -3.37 10.43 1.66
CA ASN A 166 -2.62 11.38 2.48
C ASN A 166 -2.13 12.52 1.59
N SER A 167 -1.90 13.70 2.10
CA SER A 167 -1.33 14.87 1.41
C SER A 167 -1.07 14.67 -0.10
N GLY A 168 0.17 14.40 -0.50
CA GLY A 168 0.59 14.08 -1.86
C GLY A 168 0.47 12.60 -2.25
N ILE A 169 0.11 11.71 -1.34
CA ILE A 169 0.15 10.26 -1.54
C ILE A 169 -1.20 9.72 -2.03
N LEU A 170 -1.16 9.01 -3.14
CA LEU A 170 -2.32 8.39 -3.78
C LEU A 170 -2.10 6.89 -3.97
N VAL A 171 -3.20 6.15 -3.96
CA VAL A 171 -3.28 4.80 -4.55
C VAL A 171 -3.70 4.99 -6.01
N HIS A 172 -2.95 4.45 -6.96
CA HIS A 172 -3.23 4.60 -8.39
C HIS A 172 -2.68 3.43 -9.21
N GLU A 173 -3.12 3.29 -10.44
CA GLU A 173 -2.59 2.28 -11.37
C GLU A 173 -1.09 2.49 -11.61
N VAL A 174 -0.37 1.40 -11.91
CA VAL A 174 1.01 1.47 -12.43
C VAL A 174 1.08 2.53 -13.53
N PRO A 175 1.99 3.52 -13.43
CA PRO A 175 2.05 4.60 -14.41
C PRO A 175 2.43 4.15 -15.81
N SER A 176 1.88 4.85 -16.80
CA SER A 176 2.23 4.71 -18.21
C SER A 176 2.96 5.94 -18.74
N ARG A 177 3.51 5.79 -19.93
CA ARG A 177 4.00 6.90 -20.76
C ARG A 177 3.78 6.59 -22.23
N GLU A 178 3.72 7.62 -23.03
CA GLU A 178 3.77 7.46 -24.48
C GLU A 178 5.20 7.13 -24.92
N GLU A 179 5.34 6.10 -25.75
CA GLU A 179 6.58 5.69 -26.40
C GLU A 179 6.37 5.62 -27.91
N THR A 180 7.42 5.85 -28.69
CA THR A 180 7.37 5.77 -30.15
C THR A 180 8.23 4.60 -30.60
N ASP A 181 7.68 3.73 -31.44
CA ASP A 181 8.38 2.59 -32.00
C ASP A 181 9.35 3.01 -33.14
N ARG A 182 10.09 2.04 -33.70
CA ARG A 182 11.04 2.27 -34.76
C ARG A 182 10.40 2.74 -36.10
N ASN A 183 9.09 2.58 -36.23
CA ASN A 183 8.31 2.99 -37.38
C ASN A 183 7.68 4.37 -37.21
N GLY A 184 7.91 5.04 -36.07
CA GLY A 184 7.33 6.33 -35.71
C GLY A 184 5.90 6.25 -35.17
N GLN A 185 5.40 5.06 -34.83
CA GLN A 185 4.07 4.88 -34.24
C GLN A 185 4.12 5.06 -32.72
N THR A 186 3.29 5.96 -32.20
CA THR A 186 3.15 6.21 -30.76
C THR A 186 2.21 5.19 -30.12
N PHE A 187 2.59 4.68 -28.95
CA PHE A 187 1.79 3.75 -28.15
C PHE A 187 2.00 3.99 -26.65
N THR A 188 1.00 3.63 -25.85
CA THR A 188 1.07 3.70 -24.37
C THR A 188 1.84 2.51 -23.82
N SER A 189 2.93 2.79 -23.09
CA SER A 189 3.80 1.79 -22.47
C SER A 189 3.76 1.85 -20.94
N TYR A 190 3.61 0.71 -20.32
CA TYR A 190 3.70 0.52 -18.85
C TYR A 190 5.02 -0.12 -18.41
N ALA A 191 5.80 -0.64 -19.35
CA ALA A 191 6.96 -1.50 -19.11
C ALA A 191 8.00 -0.88 -18.15
N ARG A 192 8.17 0.45 -18.21
CA ARG A 192 9.12 1.16 -17.35
C ARG A 192 8.80 1.06 -15.85
N CYS A 193 7.52 1.06 -15.48
CA CYS A 193 7.07 1.04 -14.09
C CYS A 193 6.61 -0.35 -13.65
N GLU A 194 6.00 -1.11 -14.54
CA GLU A 194 5.43 -2.43 -14.25
C GLU A 194 6.49 -3.45 -13.82
N ARG A 195 7.71 -3.37 -14.37
CA ARG A 195 8.84 -4.24 -13.98
C ARG A 195 9.27 -4.11 -12.52
N TYR A 196 8.92 -3.01 -11.86
CA TYR A 196 9.22 -2.76 -10.44
C TYR A 196 8.02 -3.02 -9.53
N LEU A 197 6.91 -3.53 -10.08
CA LEU A 197 5.76 -3.87 -9.28
C LEU A 197 6.12 -5.00 -8.31
N GLY A 198 5.84 -4.81 -7.02
CA GLY A 198 6.30 -5.70 -5.95
C GLY A 198 7.59 -5.24 -5.27
N GLU A 199 8.12 -4.06 -5.63
CA GLU A 199 9.28 -3.45 -5.00
C GLU A 199 8.98 -2.01 -4.57
N LYS A 200 9.74 -1.47 -3.60
CA LYS A 200 9.73 -0.04 -3.27
C LYS A 200 10.32 0.75 -4.44
N ALA A 201 9.49 1.48 -5.18
CA ALA A 201 9.91 2.09 -6.45
C ALA A 201 9.17 3.39 -6.81
N SER A 202 8.44 4.00 -5.89
CA SER A 202 7.71 5.25 -6.12
C SER A 202 8.27 6.41 -5.30
N HIS A 203 7.74 7.61 -5.52
CA HIS A 203 8.03 8.80 -4.72
C HIS A 203 6.98 9.01 -3.61
N GLY A 204 6.47 7.90 -3.03
CA GLY A 204 5.51 7.91 -1.93
C GLY A 204 4.13 7.37 -2.29
N CYS A 205 3.66 7.52 -3.52
CA CYS A 205 2.39 6.94 -3.97
C CYS A 205 2.43 5.41 -3.99
N ILE A 206 1.27 4.78 -3.87
CA ILE A 206 1.09 3.33 -3.94
C ILE A 206 0.64 2.98 -5.37
N ARG A 207 1.54 2.42 -6.16
CA ARG A 207 1.27 1.91 -7.50
C ARG A 207 0.65 0.53 -7.39
N VAL A 208 -0.46 0.29 -8.07
CA VAL A 208 -1.22 -0.97 -7.99
C VAL A 208 -1.27 -1.63 -9.38
N GLN A 209 -1.27 -2.96 -9.40
CA GLN A 209 -1.30 -3.76 -10.63
C GLN A 209 -2.49 -3.42 -11.53
N ARG A 210 -2.27 -3.50 -12.86
CA ARG A 210 -3.29 -3.38 -13.91
C ARG A 210 -4.03 -4.69 -14.15
N GLN A 211 -3.30 -5.78 -14.02
CA GLN A 211 -3.84 -7.13 -14.24
C GLN A 211 -4.93 -7.41 -13.23
N LEU A 212 -6.00 -8.03 -13.70
CA LEU A 212 -7.06 -8.50 -12.82
C LEU A 212 -6.55 -9.63 -11.93
N THR A 213 -6.89 -9.57 -10.65
CA THR A 213 -6.78 -10.74 -9.77
C THR A 213 -7.84 -11.79 -10.19
N PRO A 214 -7.76 -13.03 -9.68
CA PRO A 214 -8.79 -14.03 -9.94
C PRO A 214 -10.20 -13.57 -9.55
N GLU A 215 -10.31 -12.69 -8.55
CA GLU A 215 -11.59 -12.11 -8.10
C GLU A 215 -12.03 -10.91 -8.95
N GLY A 216 -11.30 -10.60 -10.04
CA GLY A 216 -11.63 -9.52 -10.96
C GLY A 216 -11.26 -8.11 -10.46
N VAL A 217 -10.31 -8.00 -9.55
CA VAL A 217 -9.90 -6.73 -8.92
C VAL A 217 -8.58 -6.21 -9.53
N ASN A 218 -8.53 -4.92 -9.80
CA ASN A 218 -7.33 -4.16 -10.18
C ASN A 218 -7.47 -2.69 -9.76
N ALA A 219 -6.55 -1.82 -10.15
CA ALA A 219 -6.60 -0.39 -9.81
C ALA A 219 -7.90 0.29 -10.26
N LYS A 220 -8.43 -0.06 -11.44
CA LYS A 220 -9.72 0.47 -11.91
C LYS A 220 -10.88 0.01 -11.03
N TRP A 221 -10.86 -1.24 -10.60
CA TRP A 221 -11.89 -1.75 -9.70
C TRP A 221 -11.88 -1.01 -8.35
N LEU A 222 -10.71 -0.73 -7.77
CA LEU A 222 -10.60 0.08 -6.55
C LEU A 222 -11.23 1.46 -6.75
N TRP A 223 -10.93 2.11 -7.88
CA TRP A 223 -11.54 3.38 -8.27
C TRP A 223 -13.07 3.30 -8.36
N ASP A 224 -13.60 2.30 -9.03
CA ASP A 224 -15.03 2.20 -9.29
C ASP A 224 -15.83 1.85 -8.01
N ASN A 225 -15.24 1.19 -7.03
CA ASN A 225 -15.97 0.61 -5.89
C ASN A 225 -15.71 1.29 -4.54
N LEU A 226 -14.56 1.96 -4.35
CA LEU A 226 -14.16 2.45 -3.02
C LEU A 226 -14.35 3.95 -2.81
N HIS A 227 -15.13 4.62 -3.65
CA HIS A 227 -15.24 6.08 -3.60
C HIS A 227 -16.55 6.61 -3.00
N ARG A 228 -16.89 6.17 -1.82
CA ARG A 228 -18.13 6.57 -1.14
C ARG A 228 -17.85 6.95 0.30
N LYS A 229 -18.73 7.77 0.87
CA LYS A 229 -18.81 7.93 2.32
C LYS A 229 -19.73 6.86 2.90
N PRO A 230 -19.42 6.31 4.07
CA PRO A 230 -18.19 6.52 4.85
C PRO A 230 -16.94 6.12 4.05
N TYR A 231 -15.81 6.77 4.33
CA TYR A 231 -14.57 6.50 3.61
C TYR A 231 -13.99 5.12 3.93
N THR A 232 -13.45 4.45 2.92
CA THR A 232 -12.69 3.21 3.11
C THR A 232 -11.41 3.50 3.89
N LYS A 233 -11.22 2.77 4.99
CA LYS A 233 -10.00 2.83 5.80
C LYS A 233 -8.87 2.06 5.13
N VAL A 234 -7.69 2.66 5.14
CA VAL A 234 -6.45 2.08 4.63
C VAL A 234 -5.45 2.00 5.78
N ILE A 235 -4.99 0.81 6.09
CA ILE A 235 -3.90 0.58 7.05
C ILE A 235 -2.64 0.29 6.25
N ILE A 236 -1.56 1.03 6.51
CA ILE A 236 -0.25 0.79 5.92
C ILE A 236 0.66 0.21 7.01
N TRP A 237 0.97 -1.07 6.88
CA TRP A 237 1.91 -1.73 7.79
C TRP A 237 3.34 -1.34 7.47
N ASP A 238 4.06 -0.96 8.50
CA ASP A 238 5.47 -0.66 8.39
C ASP A 238 6.27 -1.90 7.99
N ASP A 239 7.47 -1.70 7.47
CA ASP A 239 8.39 -2.75 7.08
C ASP A 239 9.59 -2.89 8.03
N LEU A 240 9.69 -2.00 9.04
CA LEU A 240 10.77 -2.05 10.03
C LEU A 240 10.49 -3.09 11.12
N ASP A 241 11.55 -3.78 11.57
CA ASP A 241 11.52 -4.73 12.68
C ASP A 241 10.43 -5.82 12.57
N ARG A 242 10.12 -6.23 11.33
CA ARG A 242 9.15 -7.29 11.03
C ARG A 242 9.84 -8.53 10.52
N GLU A 243 9.28 -9.68 10.84
CA GLU A 243 9.74 -10.98 10.35
C GLU A 243 8.59 -11.72 9.65
N LEU A 244 8.83 -12.09 8.40
CA LEU A 244 7.93 -12.94 7.63
C LEU A 244 8.26 -14.41 7.92
N THR A 245 7.22 -15.19 8.15
CA THR A 245 7.35 -16.65 8.27
C THR A 245 7.19 -17.31 6.90
N TYR A 246 7.80 -18.46 6.72
CA TYR A 246 7.57 -19.26 5.52
C TYR A 246 6.13 -19.75 5.48
N PRO A 247 5.52 -19.83 4.29
CA PRO A 247 4.28 -20.55 4.09
C PRO A 247 4.44 -22.02 4.51
N SER A 248 3.31 -22.68 4.81
CA SER A 248 3.32 -24.13 5.02
C SER A 248 3.82 -24.84 3.77
N ASP A 249 4.63 -25.89 3.95
CA ASP A 249 5.11 -26.72 2.84
C ASP A 249 3.98 -27.35 2.04
N ASP A 250 2.82 -27.59 2.67
CA ASP A 250 1.62 -28.16 2.05
C ASP A 250 0.77 -27.12 1.30
N LEU A 251 1.14 -25.84 1.32
CA LEU A 251 0.42 -24.81 0.58
C LEU A 251 0.38 -25.14 -0.90
N LEU A 252 -0.83 -25.26 -1.48
CA LEU A 252 -0.98 -25.56 -2.90
C LEU A 252 -0.63 -24.34 -3.76
N LEU A 253 0.21 -24.60 -4.74
CA LEU A 253 0.55 -23.73 -5.85
C LEU A 253 0.18 -24.41 -7.16
N TYR A 254 0.12 -23.63 -8.24
CA TYR A 254 -0.33 -24.12 -9.53
C TYR A 254 0.61 -23.67 -10.64
N TYR A 255 0.71 -24.44 -11.72
CA TYR A 255 1.51 -24.08 -12.88
C TYR A 255 0.93 -24.71 -14.15
N ASN A 256 1.29 -24.14 -15.31
CA ASN A 256 0.95 -24.72 -16.60
C ASN A 256 2.09 -25.60 -17.13
N PRO A 257 1.96 -26.94 -17.13
CA PRO A 257 3.03 -27.85 -17.56
C PRO A 257 3.30 -27.81 -19.07
N LYS A 258 2.43 -27.15 -19.86
CA LYS A 258 2.53 -27.04 -21.33
C LYS A 258 3.28 -25.77 -21.79
N GLY A 259 4.13 -25.18 -20.94
CA GLY A 259 4.99 -24.05 -21.31
C GLY A 259 4.78 -22.76 -20.53
N GLY A 260 4.19 -22.82 -19.33
CA GLY A 260 4.12 -21.69 -18.41
C GLY A 260 5.48 -21.38 -17.79
N THR A 261 5.77 -20.10 -17.58
CA THR A 261 6.98 -19.62 -16.88
C THR A 261 6.69 -19.17 -15.46
N ASN A 262 5.44 -19.20 -15.05
CA ASN A 262 4.98 -18.71 -13.76
C ASN A 262 4.33 -19.82 -12.92
N TYR A 263 4.45 -19.68 -11.60
CA TYR A 263 3.58 -20.37 -10.66
C TYR A 263 2.50 -19.41 -10.12
N HIS A 264 1.40 -19.97 -9.67
CA HIS A 264 0.16 -19.26 -9.36
C HIS A 264 -0.38 -19.67 -7.99
N SER A 265 -1.17 -18.82 -7.35
CA SER A 265 -1.87 -19.09 -6.08
C SER A 265 -3.18 -19.84 -6.26
N GLN A 266 -3.71 -19.91 -7.49
CA GLN A 266 -5.02 -20.50 -7.80
C GLN A 266 -4.97 -21.32 -9.10
N PRO A 267 -5.89 -22.30 -9.30
CA PRO A 267 -5.90 -23.16 -10.49
C PRO A 267 -6.30 -22.42 -11.78
N THR A 268 -6.88 -21.22 -11.65
CA THR A 268 -7.27 -20.34 -12.76
C THR A 268 -6.66 -18.96 -12.58
N CYS A 269 -6.31 -18.26 -13.65
CA CYS A 269 -5.72 -16.92 -13.59
C CYS A 269 -5.93 -16.16 -14.90
N SER A 270 -6.32 -14.90 -14.84
CA SER A 270 -6.56 -14.03 -16.00
C SER A 270 -5.36 -13.90 -16.96
N LEU A 271 -4.15 -14.25 -16.53
CA LEU A 271 -2.94 -14.27 -17.36
C LEU A 271 -2.71 -15.63 -18.05
N VAL A 272 -3.53 -16.61 -17.78
CA VAL A 272 -3.46 -17.95 -18.41
C VAL A 272 -4.62 -18.10 -19.39
N LYS A 273 -4.36 -18.68 -20.55
CA LYS A 273 -5.43 -18.92 -21.54
C LYS A 273 -6.33 -20.06 -21.04
N ASP A 274 -7.63 -19.93 -21.18
CA ASP A 274 -8.66 -20.88 -20.73
C ASP A 274 -8.36 -22.35 -21.07
N LYS A 275 -7.81 -22.60 -22.28
CA LYS A 275 -7.44 -23.96 -22.72
C LYS A 275 -6.36 -24.65 -21.87
N TYR A 276 -5.68 -23.92 -21.01
CA TYR A 276 -4.67 -24.42 -20.08
C TYR A 276 -5.17 -24.47 -18.63
N GLU A 277 -6.41 -24.13 -18.39
CA GLU A 277 -7.06 -24.18 -17.10
C GLU A 277 -8.00 -25.42 -16.99
N PRO A 278 -8.16 -25.99 -15.81
CA PRO A 278 -7.40 -25.66 -14.59
C PRO A 278 -5.94 -26.09 -14.69
N MET A 279 -5.06 -25.30 -14.08
CA MET A 279 -3.62 -25.62 -14.02
C MET A 279 -3.33 -26.80 -13.09
N THR A 280 -2.14 -27.40 -13.23
CA THR A 280 -1.68 -28.49 -12.38
C THR A 280 -1.19 -27.98 -11.04
N SER A 281 -1.58 -28.62 -9.95
CA SER A 281 -1.12 -28.27 -8.58
C SER A 281 0.20 -28.93 -8.23
N PHE A 282 0.93 -28.28 -7.34
CA PHE A 282 2.10 -28.77 -6.61
C PHE A 282 2.17 -28.06 -5.25
N THR A 283 3.06 -28.45 -4.35
CA THR A 283 3.15 -27.86 -3.02
C THR A 283 4.26 -26.81 -2.93
N TYR A 284 4.13 -25.87 -1.99
CA TYR A 284 5.16 -24.86 -1.74
C TYR A 284 6.52 -25.50 -1.38
N GLY A 285 6.51 -26.62 -0.66
CA GLY A 285 7.72 -27.36 -0.33
C GLY A 285 8.51 -27.85 -1.55
N GLU A 286 7.83 -28.11 -2.67
CA GLU A 286 8.44 -28.55 -3.94
C GLU A 286 8.94 -27.37 -4.80
N LEU A 287 8.64 -26.11 -4.44
CA LEU A 287 8.85 -24.94 -5.29
C LEU A 287 10.29 -24.75 -5.74
N ASP A 288 11.25 -25.14 -4.91
CA ASP A 288 12.69 -25.01 -5.22
C ASP A 288 13.28 -26.26 -5.92
N GLU A 289 12.45 -27.28 -6.15
CA GLU A 289 12.82 -28.50 -6.85
C GLU A 289 12.47 -28.45 -8.35
N LYS A 290 13.05 -29.34 -9.14
CA LYS A 290 12.64 -29.49 -10.55
C LYS A 290 11.28 -30.20 -10.63
N PRO A 291 10.37 -29.76 -11.51
CA PRO A 291 10.55 -28.78 -12.59
C PRO A 291 10.25 -27.32 -12.19
N TYR A 292 9.87 -27.05 -10.91
CA TYR A 292 9.32 -25.78 -10.46
C TYR A 292 10.36 -24.69 -10.16
N SER A 293 11.62 -25.09 -9.95
CA SER A 293 12.70 -24.18 -9.51
C SER A 293 12.97 -22.98 -10.44
N LYS A 294 12.53 -23.05 -11.71
CA LYS A 294 12.68 -21.95 -12.69
C LYS A 294 11.42 -21.09 -12.86
N LEU A 295 10.32 -21.44 -12.21
CA LEU A 295 9.10 -20.68 -12.32
C LEU A 295 9.21 -19.37 -11.53
N SER A 296 8.70 -18.28 -12.09
CA SER A 296 8.56 -16.98 -11.44
C SER A 296 7.15 -16.82 -10.82
N PRO A 297 6.97 -16.01 -9.78
CA PRO A 297 5.64 -15.74 -9.26
C PRO A 297 4.78 -15.00 -10.30
N CYS A 298 3.52 -15.39 -10.42
CA CYS A 298 2.60 -14.73 -11.34
C CYS A 298 2.24 -13.33 -10.85
N PRO A 299 2.39 -12.27 -11.67
CA PRO A 299 2.04 -10.91 -11.25
C PRO A 299 0.53 -10.67 -11.15
N GLY A 300 -0.32 -11.52 -11.72
CA GLY A 300 -1.78 -11.38 -11.65
C GLY A 300 -2.38 -11.88 -10.35
N CYS A 301 -2.06 -13.10 -9.94
CA CYS A 301 -2.58 -13.71 -8.71
C CYS A 301 -1.62 -13.64 -7.51
N ALA A 302 -0.46 -13.03 -7.68
CA ALA A 302 0.50 -12.68 -6.62
C ALA A 302 0.76 -13.80 -5.58
N PRO A 303 1.19 -15.02 -6.00
CA PRO A 303 1.45 -16.13 -5.08
C PRO A 303 2.53 -15.78 -4.06
N GLN A 304 2.65 -16.58 -3.02
CA GLN A 304 3.71 -16.43 -2.02
C GLN A 304 5.10 -16.48 -2.67
N GLY A 305 6.02 -15.66 -2.15
CA GLY A 305 7.40 -15.62 -2.62
C GLY A 305 8.19 -16.88 -2.24
N ARG A 306 9.31 -17.13 -2.93
CA ARG A 306 10.25 -18.18 -2.55
C ARG A 306 10.89 -17.90 -1.19
N ARG A 307 11.41 -18.93 -0.50
CA ARG A 307 12.11 -18.79 0.78
C ARG A 307 13.25 -17.78 0.70
N GLU A 308 14.11 -17.87 -0.33
CA GLU A 308 15.19 -16.93 -0.56
C GLU A 308 14.69 -15.46 -0.59
N LYS A 309 13.55 -15.21 -1.24
CA LYS A 309 12.95 -13.86 -1.28
C LYS A 309 12.43 -13.41 0.09
N ILE A 310 11.88 -14.32 0.87
CA ILE A 310 11.43 -14.05 2.25
C ILE A 310 12.63 -13.71 3.12
N ASP A 311 13.73 -14.45 3.01
CA ASP A 311 14.97 -14.20 3.74
C ASP A 311 15.57 -12.82 3.40
N GLU A 312 15.61 -12.46 2.11
CA GLU A 312 16.02 -11.11 1.67
C GLU A 312 15.17 -9.99 2.30
N LEU A 313 13.85 -10.20 2.35
CA LEU A 313 12.94 -9.22 2.94
C LEU A 313 13.14 -9.10 4.45
N ASN A 314 13.30 -10.23 5.15
CA ASN A 314 13.59 -10.26 6.58
C ASN A 314 14.95 -9.59 6.89
N GLU A 315 15.96 -9.82 6.06
CA GLU A 315 17.25 -9.15 6.20
C GLU A 315 17.15 -7.63 5.98
N LYS A 316 16.38 -7.19 5.00
CA LYS A 316 16.12 -5.76 4.75
C LYS A 316 15.39 -5.10 5.90
N SER A 317 14.35 -5.77 6.45
CA SER A 317 13.59 -5.26 7.60
C SER A 317 14.44 -5.02 8.85
N ARG A 318 15.49 -5.81 9.07
CA ARG A 318 16.39 -5.68 10.22
C ARG A 318 17.48 -4.62 10.04
N LYS A 319 17.76 -4.16 8.82
CA LYS A 319 18.87 -3.24 8.49
C LYS A 319 18.48 -1.76 8.50
N HIS A 320 17.25 -1.44 8.78
CA HIS A 320 16.73 -0.07 8.92
C HIS A 320 16.49 0.22 10.42
#